data_f6c4aee795d17b16a2d44b7c49e61fec
#
_entry.id   f6c4aee795d17b16a2d44b7c49e61fec
#
_cell.length_a   1.000
_cell.length_b   1.000
_cell.length_c   1.000
_cell.angle_alpha   90.00
_cell.angle_beta   90.00
_cell.angle_gamma   90.00
#
_symmetry.space_group_name_H-M   'P 1'
#
loop_
_entity.id
_entity.type
_entity.pdbx_description
1 polymer ?
#
loop_
_entity_poly.entity_id
_entity_poly.type
_entity_poly.pdbx_seq_one_letter_code
_entity_poly.pdbx_strand_id
1 'polypeptide(L)'
;MKLLLQSNGGFAGFYSKFLLIDTDSHRMVKTNGVMKNGPSSVKYIWDYLDNEKIPDIDDFDNSLCCDFNYDISLLECFLPTAKVITNESMIMDDINYDVYLSSVNIPYRKFRLNSSSHLENDALSAKLMKLFQTLL
;
A
#
# COMPACT_ATOMS: atom_id res chain seq x y z
N MET A 1 -2.19 -0.18 13.32
CA MET A 1 -2.66 -0.09 11.92
C MET A 1 -1.76 -0.93 11.03
N LYS A 2 -2.35 -1.69 10.14
CA LYS A 2 -1.64 -2.33 9.03
C LYS A 2 -1.86 -1.51 7.77
N LEU A 3 -0.79 -1.19 7.09
CA LEU A 3 -0.80 -0.41 5.86
C LEU A 3 -0.04 -1.19 4.79
N LEU A 4 -0.72 -1.54 3.72
CA LEU A 4 -0.11 -2.19 2.57
C LEU A 4 -0.15 -1.24 1.39
N LEU A 5 1.02 -0.92 0.87
CA LEU A 5 1.20 -0.07 -0.29
C LEU A 5 1.61 -0.94 -1.48
N GLN A 6 0.93 -0.77 -2.60
CA GLN A 6 1.24 -1.45 -3.84
C GLN A 6 1.51 -0.44 -4.94
N SER A 7 2.66 -0.55 -5.59
CA SER A 7 2.97 0.22 -6.79
C SER A 7 2.86 -0.70 -8.00
N ASN A 8 1.95 -0.39 -8.89
CA ASN A 8 1.78 -1.08 -10.16
C ASN A 8 2.46 -0.27 -11.24
N GLY A 9 3.55 -0.78 -11.78
CA GLY A 9 4.31 -0.10 -12.84
C GLY A 9 3.60 -0.18 -14.18
N GLY A 10 3.34 0.99 -14.73
CA GLY A 10 3.09 1.36 -16.12
C GLY A 10 2.49 0.33 -17.06
N PHE A 11 3.04 0.37 -18.25
CA PHE A 11 2.54 -0.28 -19.46
C PHE A 11 2.28 -1.79 -19.38
N ALA A 12 2.99 -2.52 -18.57
CA ALA A 12 2.84 -3.97 -18.56
C ALA A 12 1.95 -4.51 -17.44
N GLY A 13 1.70 -3.78 -16.38
CA GLY A 13 0.83 -4.19 -15.27
C GLY A 13 1.19 -5.51 -14.59
N PHE A 14 2.27 -6.16 -15.01
CA PHE A 14 2.63 -7.51 -14.60
C PHE A 14 3.44 -7.56 -13.30
N TYR A 15 4.12 -6.49 -12.98
CA TYR A 15 4.98 -6.41 -11.80
C TYR A 15 4.44 -5.42 -10.79
N SER A 16 4.26 -5.89 -9.59
CA SER A 16 3.87 -5.06 -8.46
C SER A 16 4.96 -5.07 -7.41
N LYS A 17 5.18 -3.93 -6.79
CA LYS A 17 5.99 -3.81 -5.58
C LYS A 17 5.05 -3.61 -4.40
N PHE A 18 5.32 -4.29 -3.32
CA PHE A 18 4.53 -4.18 -2.10
C PHE A 18 5.40 -3.73 -0.94
N LEU A 19 4.81 -2.89 -0.10
CA LEU A 19 5.35 -2.52 1.19
C LEU A 19 4.26 -2.72 2.25
N LEU A 20 4.46 -3.67 3.14
CA LEU A 20 3.59 -3.87 4.29
C LEU A 20 4.22 -3.22 5.51
N ILE A 21 3.46 -2.35 6.15
CA ILE A 21 3.85 -1.67 7.38
C ILE A 21 2.88 -2.08 8.48
N ASP A 22 3.41 -2.56 9.58
CA ASP A 22 2.67 -2.77 10.81
C ASP A 22 3.14 -1.74 11.84
N THR A 23 2.28 -0.76 12.10
CA THR A 23 2.63 0.33 13.00
C THR A 23 2.67 -0.11 14.47
N ASP A 24 1.93 -1.13 14.83
CA ASP A 24 1.89 -1.62 16.21
C ASP A 24 3.20 -2.34 16.60
N SER A 25 3.77 -3.09 15.67
CA SER A 25 5.04 -3.79 15.88
C SER A 25 6.26 -2.99 15.44
N HIS A 26 6.09 -1.82 14.83
CA HIS A 26 7.16 -1.01 14.22
C HIS A 26 8.02 -1.79 13.22
N ARG A 27 7.40 -2.62 12.42
CA ARG A 27 8.08 -3.47 11.43
C ARG A 27 7.50 -3.28 10.04
N MET A 28 8.30 -3.56 9.03
CA MET A 28 7.87 -3.55 7.65
C MET A 28 8.46 -4.71 6.86
N VAL A 29 7.78 -5.07 5.78
CA VAL A 29 8.25 -6.01 4.77
C VAL A 29 8.13 -5.36 3.41
N LYS A 30 9.21 -5.46 2.63
CA LYS A 30 9.25 -4.97 1.26
C LYS A 30 9.46 -6.12 0.30
N THR A 31 8.68 -6.14 -0.77
CA THR A 31 8.84 -7.10 -1.87
C THR A 31 9.08 -6.37 -3.19
N ASN A 32 9.92 -6.92 -4.02
CA ASN A 32 10.25 -6.34 -5.32
C ASN A 32 9.72 -7.23 -6.46
N GLY A 33 9.03 -6.64 -7.41
CA GLY A 33 8.74 -7.25 -8.70
C GLY A 33 7.92 -8.54 -8.65
N VAL A 34 6.74 -8.50 -8.06
CA VAL A 34 5.87 -9.67 -7.93
C VAL A 34 4.87 -9.74 -9.07
N MET A 35 4.82 -10.87 -9.74
CA MET A 35 3.77 -11.19 -10.71
C MET A 35 2.58 -11.83 -10.03
N LYS A 36 1.36 -11.41 -10.41
CA LYS A 36 0.12 -11.95 -9.81
C LYS A 36 0.00 -13.47 -9.93
N ASN A 37 0.41 -14.05 -11.04
CA ASN A 37 0.30 -15.48 -11.33
C ASN A 37 1.67 -16.19 -11.38
N GLY A 38 2.73 -15.55 -10.91
CA GLY A 38 4.07 -16.11 -10.91
C GLY A 38 4.39 -16.93 -9.67
N PRO A 39 5.41 -17.80 -9.75
CA PRO A 39 5.92 -18.49 -8.58
C PRO A 39 6.58 -17.45 -7.67
N SER A 40 5.99 -17.15 -6.55
CA SER A 40 6.62 -16.23 -5.61
C SER A 40 6.24 -16.56 -4.18
N SER A 41 7.16 -16.24 -3.29
CA SER A 41 6.93 -16.17 -1.85
C SER A 41 5.79 -15.20 -1.45
N VAL A 42 5.21 -14.51 -2.41
CA VAL A 42 4.20 -13.47 -2.24
C VAL A 42 2.81 -13.91 -2.71
N LYS A 43 2.65 -15.18 -3.08
CA LYS A 43 1.36 -15.75 -3.46
C LYS A 43 0.28 -15.44 -2.42
N TYR A 44 0.65 -15.41 -1.15
CA TYR A 44 -0.25 -15.11 -0.05
C TYR A 44 -0.81 -13.70 -0.06
N ILE A 45 -0.08 -12.69 -0.52
CA ILE A 45 -0.59 -11.31 -0.56
C ILE A 45 -1.85 -11.23 -1.42
N TRP A 46 -1.81 -11.83 -2.61
CA TRP A 46 -2.95 -11.79 -3.52
C TRP A 46 -4.17 -12.51 -2.94
N ASP A 47 -3.96 -13.65 -2.29
CA ASP A 47 -5.03 -14.40 -1.64
C ASP A 47 -5.67 -13.59 -0.51
N TYR A 48 -4.88 -12.88 0.29
CA TYR A 48 -5.40 -11.98 1.32
C TYR A 48 -6.20 -10.83 0.71
N LEU A 49 -5.66 -10.15 -0.30
CA LEU A 49 -6.32 -9.00 -0.92
C LEU A 49 -7.60 -9.38 -1.65
N ASP A 50 -7.65 -10.54 -2.29
CA ASP A 50 -8.85 -11.07 -2.93
C ASP A 50 -9.96 -11.36 -1.91
N ASN A 51 -9.63 -11.58 -0.66
CA ASN A 51 -10.56 -11.77 0.45
C ASN A 51 -10.75 -10.52 1.32
N GLU A 52 -10.35 -9.35 0.84
CA GLU A 52 -10.45 -8.07 1.55
C GLU A 52 -9.75 -8.11 2.92
N LYS A 53 -8.54 -8.67 2.95
CA LYS A 53 -7.70 -8.78 4.14
C LYS A 53 -6.29 -8.31 3.85
N ILE A 54 -5.60 -7.89 4.89
CA ILE A 54 -4.18 -7.56 4.85
C ILE A 54 -3.44 -8.64 5.63
N PRO A 55 -2.37 -9.23 5.05
CA PRO A 55 -1.60 -10.26 5.76
C PRO A 55 -0.94 -9.69 7.02
N ASP A 56 -0.68 -10.56 7.99
CA ASP A 56 0.15 -10.22 9.13
C ASP A 56 1.62 -10.22 8.74
N ILE A 57 2.38 -9.33 9.35
CA ILE A 57 3.82 -9.27 9.09
C ILE A 57 4.54 -10.57 9.50
N ASP A 58 3.99 -11.29 10.45
CA ASP A 58 4.51 -12.57 10.92
C ASP A 58 4.29 -13.72 9.92
N ASP A 59 3.45 -13.51 8.90
CA ASP A 59 3.26 -14.48 7.81
C ASP A 59 4.41 -14.46 6.80
N PHE A 60 5.32 -13.50 6.91
CA PHE A 60 6.48 -13.37 6.05
C PHE A 60 7.73 -13.94 6.73
N ASP A 61 8.70 -14.36 5.92
CA ASP A 61 10.00 -14.76 6.42
C ASP A 61 10.66 -13.57 7.18
N ASN A 62 11.18 -13.84 8.36
CA ASN A 62 11.87 -12.83 9.17
C ASN A 62 13.03 -12.15 8.44
N SER A 63 13.66 -12.83 7.48
CA SER A 63 14.73 -12.27 6.66
C SER A 63 14.27 -11.10 5.78
N LEU A 64 12.96 -11.02 5.49
CA LEU A 64 12.35 -9.94 4.72
C LEU A 64 11.88 -8.78 5.59
N CYS A 65 11.83 -8.98 6.90
CA CYS A 65 11.32 -7.99 7.85
C CYS A 65 12.43 -7.05 8.30
N CYS A 66 12.11 -5.78 8.41
CA CYS A 66 13.00 -4.79 9.00
C CYS A 66 12.22 -3.82 9.88
N ASP A 67 12.96 -3.05 10.68
CA ASP A 67 12.36 -2.06 11.55
C ASP A 67 11.80 -0.90 10.74
N PHE A 68 10.66 -0.39 11.20
CA PHE A 68 10.00 0.77 10.63
C PHE A 68 10.09 1.94 11.62
N ASN A 69 10.90 2.94 11.31
CA ASN A 69 11.21 4.08 12.19
C ASN A 69 10.75 5.43 11.62
N TYR A 70 9.84 5.41 10.66
CA TYR A 70 9.28 6.64 10.09
C TYR A 70 8.10 7.13 10.91
N ASP A 71 8.00 8.45 11.06
CA ASP A 71 6.82 9.06 11.68
C ASP A 71 5.65 9.05 10.68
N ILE A 72 4.65 8.26 10.98
CA ILE A 72 3.42 8.15 10.20
C ILE A 72 2.16 8.47 11.02
N SER A 73 2.32 9.22 12.10
CA SER A 73 1.20 9.59 12.97
C SER A 73 0.08 10.31 12.21
N LEU A 74 0.43 11.14 11.24
CA LEU A 74 -0.55 11.80 10.37
C LEU A 74 -1.37 10.77 9.56
N LEU A 75 -0.72 9.76 9.02
CA LEU A 75 -1.39 8.69 8.27
C LEU A 75 -2.28 7.85 9.19
N GLU A 76 -1.80 7.49 10.36
CA GLU A 76 -2.59 6.72 11.33
C GLU A 76 -3.86 7.45 11.75
N CYS A 77 -3.78 8.77 11.96
CA CYS A 77 -4.92 9.57 12.39
C CYS A 77 -5.95 9.80 11.29
N PHE A 78 -5.51 10.06 10.07
CA PHE A 78 -6.41 10.58 9.02
C PHE A 78 -6.62 9.66 7.84
N LEU A 79 -5.70 8.75 7.53
CA LEU A 79 -5.82 7.89 6.37
C LEU A 79 -7.05 6.97 6.42
N PRO A 80 -7.47 6.45 7.58
CA PRO A 80 -8.65 5.59 7.65
C PRO A 80 -9.94 6.25 7.17
N THR A 81 -10.05 7.57 7.26
CA THR A 81 -11.26 8.33 6.89
C THR A 81 -11.04 9.33 5.77
N ALA A 82 -9.85 9.37 5.18
CA ALA A 82 -9.51 10.33 4.13
C ALA A 82 -10.39 10.14 2.89
N LYS A 83 -10.85 11.23 2.31
CA LYS A 83 -11.61 11.21 1.06
C LYS A 83 -10.67 11.19 -0.13
N VAL A 84 -10.99 10.33 -1.08
CA VAL A 84 -10.33 10.27 -2.38
C VAL A 84 -11.14 11.09 -3.36
N ILE A 85 -10.48 12.04 -4.01
CA ILE A 85 -11.06 12.84 -5.08
C ILE A 85 -10.57 12.26 -6.41
N THR A 86 -11.49 11.94 -7.29
CA THR A 86 -11.20 11.36 -8.59
C THR A 86 -11.56 12.34 -9.69
N ASN A 87 -10.62 12.55 -10.61
CA ASN A 87 -10.88 13.23 -11.87
C ASN A 87 -11.19 12.15 -12.92
N GLU A 88 -12.36 12.24 -13.53
CA GLU A 88 -12.80 11.29 -14.56
C GLU A 88 -12.04 11.42 -15.89
N SER A 89 -11.18 12.41 -16.04
CA SER A 89 -10.32 12.54 -17.20
C SER A 89 -9.43 11.31 -17.32
N MET A 90 -9.60 10.59 -18.39
CA MET A 90 -8.82 9.38 -18.67
C MET A 90 -7.35 9.70 -18.86
N ILE A 91 -6.52 8.98 -18.13
CA ILE A 91 -5.08 8.98 -18.33
C ILE A 91 -4.65 7.55 -18.58
N MET A 92 -4.04 7.32 -19.73
CA MET A 92 -3.48 6.01 -20.08
C MET A 92 -2.04 5.91 -19.59
N ASP A 93 -1.60 4.69 -19.33
CA ASP A 93 -0.21 4.37 -18.97
C ASP A 93 0.30 5.02 -17.68
N ASP A 94 -0.59 5.23 -16.75
CA ASP A 94 -0.26 5.84 -15.47
C ASP A 94 0.23 4.79 -14.44
N ILE A 95 1.08 5.25 -13.54
CA ILE A 95 1.46 4.44 -12.38
C ILE A 95 0.33 4.51 -11.37
N ASN A 96 -0.19 3.35 -11.00
CA ASN A 96 -1.21 3.24 -9.97
C ASN A 96 -0.58 2.88 -8.64
N TYR A 97 -0.99 3.59 -7.61
CA TYR A 97 -0.63 3.29 -6.23
C TYR A 97 -1.88 2.83 -5.50
N ASP A 98 -1.94 1.56 -5.19
CA ASP A 98 -3.02 1.01 -4.41
C ASP A 98 -2.65 1.03 -2.93
N VAL A 99 -3.57 1.51 -2.13
CA VAL A 99 -3.44 1.62 -0.68
C VAL A 99 -4.49 0.74 -0.03
N TYR A 100 -4.03 -0.16 0.81
CA TYR A 100 -4.87 -1.04 1.61
C TYR A 100 -4.55 -0.79 3.07
N LEU A 101 -5.56 -0.65 3.89
CA LEU A 101 -5.34 -0.46 5.32
C LEU A 101 -6.41 -1.13 6.16
N SER A 102 -6.01 -1.51 7.36
CA SER A 102 -6.90 -1.93 8.42
C SER A 102 -6.46 -1.33 9.75
N SER A 103 -7.41 -0.98 10.58
CA SER A 103 -7.18 -0.45 11.92
C SER A 103 -8.22 -1.02 12.88
N VAL A 104 -8.13 -0.65 14.16
CA VAL A 104 -9.10 -1.09 15.18
C VAL A 104 -10.54 -0.76 14.80
N ASN A 105 -10.75 0.41 14.15
CA ASN A 105 -12.09 0.90 13.82
C ASN A 105 -12.49 0.60 12.37
N ILE A 106 -11.55 0.24 11.51
CA ILE A 106 -11.78 -0.04 10.10
C ILE A 106 -11.13 -1.37 9.76
N PRO A 107 -11.90 -2.46 9.60
CA PRO A 107 -11.35 -3.80 9.31
C PRO A 107 -10.60 -3.86 7.99
N TYR A 108 -11.08 -3.12 7.00
CA TYR A 108 -10.46 -3.09 5.69
C TYR A 108 -10.92 -1.87 4.90
N ARG A 109 -9.94 -1.23 4.23
CA ARG A 109 -10.20 -0.17 3.26
C ARG A 109 -9.20 -0.27 2.12
N LYS A 110 -9.66 -0.03 0.91
CA LYS A 110 -8.83 0.06 -0.29
C LYS A 110 -9.15 1.32 -1.05
N PHE A 111 -8.12 2.00 -1.57
CA PHE A 111 -8.29 3.07 -2.55
C PHE A 111 -7.07 3.15 -3.46
N ARG A 112 -7.24 3.81 -4.60
CA ARG A 112 -6.21 3.98 -5.62
C ARG A 112 -5.87 5.44 -5.80
N LEU A 113 -4.56 5.72 -5.88
CA LEU A 113 -4.02 7.02 -6.24
C LEU A 113 -3.26 6.90 -7.57
N ASN A 114 -3.50 7.85 -8.45
CA ASN A 114 -2.79 8.02 -9.72
C ASN A 114 -2.85 9.49 -10.10
N SER A 115 -2.53 9.85 -11.35
CA SER A 115 -2.58 11.25 -11.78
C SER A 115 -4.01 11.81 -11.86
N SER A 116 -5.04 10.94 -11.84
CA SER A 116 -6.45 11.35 -11.86
C SER A 116 -7.13 11.30 -10.49
N SER A 117 -6.45 10.83 -9.47
CA SER A 117 -7.03 10.71 -8.13
C SER A 117 -6.03 11.13 -7.04
N HIS A 118 -6.52 11.81 -6.03
CA HIS A 118 -5.72 12.28 -4.91
C HIS A 118 -6.56 12.32 -3.63
N LEU A 119 -5.91 12.43 -2.50
CA LEU A 119 -6.60 12.64 -1.24
C LEU A 119 -7.01 14.11 -1.11
N GLU A 120 -8.16 14.36 -0.49
CA GLU A 120 -8.66 15.72 -0.22
C GLU A 120 -7.66 16.55 0.60
N ASN A 121 -6.96 15.93 1.53
CA ASN A 121 -5.93 16.57 2.35
C ASN A 121 -4.57 16.47 1.65
N ASP A 122 -4.03 17.60 1.19
CA ASP A 122 -2.77 17.67 0.45
C ASP A 122 -1.57 17.24 1.30
N ALA A 123 -1.55 17.56 2.58
CA ALA A 123 -0.46 17.15 3.49
C ALA A 123 -0.43 15.64 3.65
N LEU A 124 -1.60 15.02 3.75
CA LEU A 124 -1.75 13.57 3.83
C LEU A 124 -1.28 12.89 2.55
N SER A 125 -1.69 13.42 1.40
CA SER A 125 -1.24 12.94 0.08
C SER A 125 0.27 13.01 -0.06
N ALA A 126 0.86 14.15 0.30
CA ALA A 126 2.31 14.35 0.22
C ALA A 126 3.07 13.36 1.13
N LYS A 127 2.59 13.13 2.32
CA LYS A 127 3.21 12.17 3.27
C LYS A 127 3.15 10.75 2.71
N LEU A 128 2.01 10.34 2.18
CA LEU A 128 1.83 9.02 1.59
C LEU A 128 2.72 8.82 0.36
N MET A 129 2.75 9.79 -0.54
CA MET A 129 3.61 9.75 -1.72
C MET A 129 5.09 9.69 -1.37
N LYS A 130 5.49 10.36 -0.30
CA LYS A 130 6.85 10.29 0.20
C LYS A 130 7.23 8.87 0.64
N LEU A 131 6.32 8.15 1.28
CA LEU A 131 6.54 6.74 1.62
C LEU A 131 6.73 5.88 0.36
N PHE A 132 5.89 6.05 -0.65
CA PHE A 132 6.05 5.35 -1.92
C PHE A 132 7.41 5.63 -2.55
N GLN A 133 7.82 6.87 -2.62
CA GLN A 133 9.07 7.29 -3.26
C GLN A 133 10.31 6.86 -2.47
N THR A 134 10.22 6.83 -1.15
CA THR A 134 11.37 6.51 -0.27
C THR A 134 11.53 5.00 -0.09
N LEU A 135 10.44 4.24 0.02
CA LEU A 135 10.47 2.85 0.44
C LEU A 135 10.13 1.85 -0.67
N LEU A 136 9.47 2.28 -1.70
CA LEU A 136 9.19 1.50 -2.90
C LEU A 136 9.96 2.05 -4.09
#